data_8bba6bb429e289a00b851dd0a41650fc
#
_entry.id   8bba6bb429e289a00b851dd0a41650fc
#
_cell.length_a   1.000
_cell.length_b   1.000
_cell.length_c   1.000
_cell.angle_alpha   90.00
_cell.angle_beta   90.00
_cell.angle_gamma   90.00
#
_symmetry.space_group_name_H-M   'P 1'
#
loop_
_entity.id
_entity.type
_entity.pdbx_description
1 polymer ?
#
loop_
_entity_poly.entity_id
_entity_poly.type
_entity_poly.pdbx_seq_one_letter_code
_entity_poly.pdbx_strand_id
1 'polypeptide(L)'
;MSTHGIDVFDKTLQTTHQWLHELETVVGPQRQTAWHVLGAVLRALRDRIPIELAAHLGSQLPILVRGAYYDQFELAKQPTDWNLDRFTEEVAEGLSGRPAR
;
A
#
# COMPACT_ATOMS: atom_id res chain seq x y z
N MET A 1 -25.25 -13.90 4.92
CA MET A 1 -23.91 -14.32 5.31
C MET A 1 -23.28 -15.11 4.18
N SER A 2 -22.02 -14.94 3.99
CA SER A 2 -21.30 -15.72 3.01
C SER A 2 -21.28 -17.19 3.41
N THR A 3 -21.57 -18.06 2.44
CA THR A 3 -21.48 -19.49 2.68
C THR A 3 -20.04 -20.00 2.59
N HIS A 4 -19.11 -19.13 2.20
CA HIS A 4 -17.74 -19.54 1.87
C HIS A 4 -16.73 -19.10 2.89
N GLY A 5 -17.13 -18.39 3.91
CA GLY A 5 -16.16 -17.99 4.86
C GLY A 5 -16.63 -16.86 5.74
N ILE A 6 -15.66 -16.05 6.09
CA ILE A 6 -15.84 -14.97 7.06
C ILE A 6 -16.10 -13.69 6.30
N ASP A 7 -17.13 -12.95 6.70
CA ASP A 7 -17.53 -11.72 6.02
C ASP A 7 -16.38 -10.72 5.87
N VAL A 8 -15.51 -10.64 6.86
CA VAL A 8 -14.39 -9.69 6.81
C VAL A 8 -13.41 -10.07 5.68
N PHE A 9 -13.25 -11.35 5.41
CA PHE A 9 -12.39 -11.79 4.30
C PHE A 9 -13.01 -11.40 2.96
N ASP A 10 -14.29 -11.68 2.81
CA ASP A 10 -15.00 -11.33 1.57
C ASP A 10 -14.95 -9.83 1.32
N LYS A 11 -15.16 -9.05 2.37
CA LYS A 11 -15.22 -7.60 2.27
C LYS A 11 -13.86 -7.01 1.91
N THR A 12 -12.78 -7.48 2.54
CA THR A 12 -11.46 -6.95 2.23
C THR A 12 -11.03 -7.32 0.81
N LEU A 13 -11.36 -8.52 0.35
CA LEU A 13 -11.09 -8.91 -1.02
C LEU A 13 -11.85 -8.05 -2.01
N GLN A 14 -13.13 -7.84 -1.76
CA GLN A 14 -13.97 -7.04 -2.64
C GLN A 14 -13.46 -5.61 -2.75
N THR A 15 -13.16 -4.97 -1.62
CA THR A 15 -12.67 -3.61 -1.60
C THR A 15 -11.30 -3.52 -2.28
N THR A 16 -10.42 -4.47 -2.01
CA THR A 16 -9.09 -4.49 -2.63
C THR A 16 -9.21 -4.61 -4.14
N HIS A 17 -10.08 -5.49 -4.63
CA HIS A 17 -10.27 -5.63 -6.06
C HIS A 17 -10.83 -4.36 -6.70
N GLN A 18 -11.70 -3.63 -6.00
CA GLN A 18 -12.21 -2.37 -6.49
C GLN A 18 -11.09 -1.34 -6.64
N TRP A 19 -10.22 -1.25 -5.64
CA TRP A 19 -9.09 -0.32 -5.67
C TRP A 19 -8.14 -0.67 -6.81
N LEU A 20 -7.85 -1.96 -6.98
CA LEU A 20 -6.96 -2.38 -8.06
C LEU A 20 -7.56 -2.11 -9.43
N HIS A 21 -8.87 -2.29 -9.56
CA HIS A 21 -9.55 -2.02 -10.81
C HIS A 21 -9.41 -0.54 -11.21
N GLU A 22 -9.57 0.35 -10.24
CA GLU A 22 -9.40 1.78 -10.50
C GLU A 22 -7.97 2.13 -10.86
N LEU A 23 -6.99 1.52 -10.17
CA LEU A 23 -5.59 1.74 -10.50
C LEU A 23 -5.23 1.24 -11.89
N GLU A 24 -5.83 0.15 -12.33
CA GLU A 24 -5.57 -0.40 -13.66
C GLU A 24 -5.90 0.59 -14.76
N THR A 25 -6.80 1.53 -14.50
CA THR A 25 -7.12 2.56 -15.49
C THR A 25 -5.98 3.56 -15.66
N VAL A 26 -5.05 3.61 -14.71
CA VAL A 26 -3.93 4.56 -14.73
C VAL A 26 -2.62 3.86 -15.05
N VAL A 27 -2.36 2.71 -14.45
CA VAL A 27 -1.04 2.04 -14.56
C VAL A 27 -1.03 0.89 -15.54
N GLY A 28 -2.17 0.56 -16.14
CA GLY A 28 -2.25 -0.50 -17.12
C GLY A 28 -3.09 -1.67 -16.63
N PRO A 29 -3.43 -2.60 -17.51
CA PRO A 29 -4.47 -3.60 -17.24
C PRO A 29 -4.04 -4.76 -16.36
N GLN A 30 -2.77 -4.84 -15.97
CA GLN A 30 -2.32 -5.97 -15.17
C GLN A 30 -2.56 -5.71 -13.69
N ARG A 31 -3.36 -6.58 -13.08
CA ARG A 31 -3.74 -6.44 -11.68
C ARG A 31 -2.54 -6.55 -10.75
N GLN A 32 -1.58 -7.39 -11.08
CA GLN A 32 -0.38 -7.52 -10.26
C GLN A 32 0.44 -6.24 -10.23
N THR A 33 0.53 -5.56 -11.38
CA THR A 33 1.20 -4.26 -11.44
C THR A 33 0.49 -3.25 -10.55
N ALA A 34 -0.84 -3.21 -10.62
CA ALA A 34 -1.62 -2.30 -9.78
C ALA A 34 -1.38 -2.57 -8.29
N TRP A 35 -1.32 -3.85 -7.91
CA TRP A 35 -1.04 -4.23 -6.52
C TRP A 35 0.34 -3.74 -6.08
N HIS A 36 1.36 -3.91 -6.91
CA HIS A 36 2.71 -3.47 -6.57
C HIS A 36 2.79 -1.95 -6.46
N VAL A 37 2.12 -1.22 -7.36
CA VAL A 37 2.09 0.24 -7.32
C VAL A 37 1.42 0.71 -6.03
N LEU A 38 0.27 0.13 -5.69
CA LEU A 38 -0.44 0.49 -4.48
C LEU A 38 0.43 0.31 -3.26
N GLY A 39 1.09 -0.85 -3.14
CA GLY A 39 1.97 -1.12 -2.01
C GLY A 39 3.14 -0.16 -1.93
N ALA A 40 3.81 0.08 -3.06
CA ALA A 40 4.97 0.95 -3.09
C ALA A 40 4.61 2.38 -2.69
N VAL A 41 3.50 2.91 -3.22
CA VAL A 41 3.06 4.26 -2.89
C VAL A 41 2.69 4.37 -1.41
N LEU A 42 1.95 3.40 -0.90
CA LEU A 42 1.52 3.43 0.50
C LEU A 42 2.70 3.34 1.46
N ARG A 43 3.68 2.49 1.15
CA ARG A 43 4.86 2.37 2.01
C ARG A 43 5.70 3.63 1.98
N ALA A 44 5.87 4.24 0.81
CA ALA A 44 6.63 5.50 0.71
C ALA A 44 5.91 6.62 1.46
N LEU A 45 4.59 6.68 1.38
CA LEU A 45 3.79 7.65 2.10
C LEU A 45 3.89 7.42 3.62
N ARG A 46 3.76 6.16 4.04
CA ARG A 46 3.86 5.78 5.45
C ARG A 46 5.14 6.31 6.09
N ASP A 47 6.25 6.23 5.34
CA ASP A 47 7.56 6.59 5.87
C ASP A 47 7.76 8.10 5.97
N ARG A 48 6.83 8.90 5.47
CA ARG A 48 6.97 10.37 5.43
C ARG A 48 6.01 11.11 6.33
N ILE A 49 5.11 10.40 6.99
CA ILE A 49 4.15 11.04 7.90
C ILE A 49 4.48 10.65 9.34
N PRO A 50 4.07 11.46 10.32
CA PRO A 50 4.30 11.12 11.72
C PRO A 50 3.69 9.77 12.08
N ILE A 51 4.30 9.10 13.06
CA ILE A 51 3.88 7.74 13.40
C ILE A 51 2.39 7.65 13.76
N GLU A 52 1.86 8.66 14.43
CA GLU A 52 0.44 8.65 14.81
C GLU A 52 -0.45 8.67 13.59
N LEU A 53 -0.09 9.47 12.59
CA LEU A 53 -0.85 9.51 11.34
C LEU A 53 -0.67 8.22 10.53
N ALA A 54 0.53 7.67 10.55
CA ALA A 54 0.79 6.41 9.84
C ALA A 54 -0.07 5.30 10.42
N ALA A 55 -0.17 5.24 11.74
CA ALA A 55 -1.00 4.22 12.39
C ALA A 55 -2.49 4.45 12.11
N HIS A 56 -2.91 5.70 12.14
CA HIS A 56 -4.32 6.03 11.85
C HIS A 56 -4.69 5.65 10.43
N LEU A 57 -3.85 6.00 9.46
CA LEU A 57 -4.09 5.64 8.07
C LEU A 57 -4.17 4.13 7.93
N GLY A 58 -3.23 3.40 8.54
CA GLY A 58 -3.25 1.95 8.49
C GLY A 58 -4.55 1.35 9.00
N SER A 59 -5.10 1.93 10.06
CA SER A 59 -6.34 1.43 10.64
C SER A 59 -7.55 1.61 9.72
N GLN A 60 -7.44 2.51 8.74
CA GLN A 60 -8.54 2.77 7.80
C GLN A 60 -8.45 1.94 6.53
N LEU A 61 -7.36 1.22 6.33
CA LEU A 61 -7.16 0.42 5.12
C LEU A 61 -7.84 -0.95 5.24
N PRO A 62 -8.32 -1.50 4.14
CA PRO A 62 -8.77 -2.90 4.13
C PRO A 62 -7.64 -3.80 4.63
N ILE A 63 -7.99 -4.88 5.32
CA ILE A 63 -6.99 -5.72 5.99
C ILE A 63 -5.89 -6.19 5.05
N LEU A 64 -6.26 -6.58 3.85
CA LEU A 64 -5.27 -7.07 2.89
C LEU A 64 -4.30 -5.96 2.46
N VAL A 65 -4.82 -4.77 2.22
CA VAL A 65 -4.02 -3.60 1.86
C VAL A 65 -3.17 -3.16 3.04
N ARG A 66 -3.72 -3.26 4.25
CA ARG A 66 -2.99 -2.92 5.48
C ARG A 66 -1.73 -3.76 5.63
N GLY A 67 -1.79 -5.04 5.25
CA GLY A 67 -0.62 -5.90 5.29
C GLY A 67 0.50 -5.38 4.40
N ALA A 68 0.16 -4.98 3.16
CA ALA A 68 1.15 -4.41 2.25
C ALA A 68 1.68 -3.08 2.76
N TYR A 69 0.81 -2.29 3.39
CA TYR A 69 1.17 -0.98 3.93
C TYR A 69 2.20 -1.10 5.06
N TYR A 70 2.07 -2.08 5.93
CA TYR A 70 2.99 -2.24 7.06
C TYR A 70 4.21 -3.10 6.74
N ASP A 71 4.25 -3.69 5.56
CA ASP A 71 5.40 -4.51 5.20
C ASP A 71 6.69 -3.69 5.26
N GLN A 72 7.72 -4.25 5.88
CA GLN A 72 9.02 -3.62 6.04
C GLN A 72 9.00 -2.28 6.80
N PHE A 73 8.01 -2.09 7.66
CA PHE A 73 7.91 -0.87 8.45
C PHE A 73 8.98 -0.85 9.54
N GLU A 74 9.74 0.24 9.61
CA GLU A 74 10.77 0.42 10.62
C GLU A 74 10.60 1.78 11.30
N LEU A 75 10.31 1.75 12.59
CA LEU A 75 10.11 2.97 13.36
C LEU A 75 11.33 3.87 13.36
N ALA A 76 12.53 3.28 13.36
CA ALA A 76 13.77 4.05 13.43
C ALA A 76 13.99 4.94 12.22
N LYS A 77 13.26 4.70 11.13
CA LYS A 77 13.43 5.46 9.90
C LYS A 77 12.34 6.51 9.70
N GLN A 78 11.56 6.78 10.72
CA GLN A 78 10.48 7.74 10.64
C GLN A 78 10.82 9.01 11.42
N PRO A 79 10.33 10.18 10.99
CA PRO A 79 9.75 10.46 9.69
C PRO A 79 10.81 10.73 8.64
N THR A 80 10.45 10.59 7.37
CA THR A 80 11.32 10.89 6.25
C THR A 80 10.91 12.21 5.64
N ASP A 81 11.88 12.94 5.08
CA ASP A 81 11.61 14.25 4.51
C ASP A 81 10.68 14.17 3.31
N TRP A 82 9.82 15.19 3.19
CA TRP A 82 8.99 15.37 2.02
C TRP A 82 9.81 15.97 0.89
N ASN A 83 10.17 15.14 -0.05
CA ASN A 83 10.83 15.55 -1.28
C ASN A 83 10.25 14.72 -2.40
N LEU A 84 9.63 15.39 -3.37
CA LEU A 84 8.90 14.68 -4.43
C LEU A 84 9.82 13.76 -5.22
N ASP A 85 11.02 14.21 -5.54
CA ASP A 85 11.96 13.39 -6.29
C ASP A 85 12.33 12.13 -5.52
N ARG A 86 12.60 12.25 -4.25
CA ARG A 86 12.95 11.09 -3.42
C ARG A 86 11.76 10.16 -3.24
N PHE A 87 10.57 10.72 -3.08
CA PHE A 87 9.37 9.93 -3.00
C PHE A 87 9.18 9.11 -4.27
N THR A 88 9.32 9.75 -5.41
CA THR A 88 9.16 9.09 -6.70
C THR A 88 10.22 8.01 -6.92
N GLU A 89 11.47 8.29 -6.52
CA GLU A 89 12.54 7.32 -6.61
C GLU A 89 12.26 6.10 -5.75
N GLU A 90 11.77 6.31 -4.55
CA GLU A 90 11.49 5.20 -3.62
C GLU A 90 10.35 4.33 -4.15
N VAL A 91 9.32 4.95 -4.72
CA VAL A 91 8.25 4.21 -5.35
C VAL A 91 8.78 3.38 -6.52
N ALA A 92 9.63 3.98 -7.35
CA ALA A 92 10.20 3.30 -8.50
C ALA A 92 11.06 2.11 -8.08
N GLU A 93 11.83 2.24 -7.00
CA GLU A 93 12.63 1.14 -6.49
C GLU A 93 11.76 -0.02 -6.04
N GLY A 94 10.64 0.28 -5.38
CA GLY A 94 9.70 -0.75 -4.99
C GLY A 94 9.10 -1.47 -6.18
N LEU A 95 8.90 -0.75 -7.27
CA LEU A 95 8.32 -1.34 -8.48
C LEU A 95 9.33 -2.17 -9.26
N SER A 96 10.63 -1.91 -9.09
CA SER A 96 11.65 -2.66 -9.83
C SER A 96 11.89 -4.05 -9.24
N GLY A 97 11.23 -4.39 -8.14
CA GLY A 97 11.40 -5.69 -7.51
C GLY A 97 12.58 -5.78 -6.57
N ARG A 98 13.34 -4.70 -6.41
CA ARG A 98 14.43 -4.69 -5.47
C ARG A 98 13.95 -4.30 -4.08
N PRO A 99 14.61 -4.81 -3.04
CA PRO A 99 14.26 -4.38 -1.69
C PRO A 99 14.43 -2.87 -1.57
N ALA A 100 13.49 -2.21 -0.90
CA ALA A 100 13.52 -0.77 -0.72
C ALA A 100 14.61 -0.37 0.29
N ARG A 101 15.21 -1.33 0.94
CA ARG A 101 16.24 -1.05 1.94
C ARG A 101 17.19 -2.21 2.05
#